data_8f5fc0719703e28c30846290d8f35c27
#
_entry.id   8f5fc0719703e28c30846290d8f35c27
#
_cell.length_a   1.000
_cell.length_b   1.000
_cell.length_c   1.000
_cell.angle_alpha   90.00
_cell.angle_beta   90.00
_cell.angle_gamma   90.00
#
_symmetry.space_group_name_H-M   'P 1'
#
loop_
_entity.id
_entity.type
_entity.pdbx_description
1 polymer ?
#
loop_
_entity_poly.entity_id
_entity_poly.type
_entity_poly.pdbx_seq_one_letter_code
_entity_poly.pdbx_strand_id
1 'polypeptide(L)'
;MAERIDHMKYLPDMEVIDSDMLDRVVSEMDAYDYNTYSEADVRAALDADVLSPHDFRALLSPAAEPFIEEIAQRAQTETRKHFGNSVMMFTPVYIANYCENYCIYCGFNCHNKIRRAKLNMEEVEHEFSEIAKTGLQEVLILTGESRRRCV
;
A
#
# COMPACT_ATOMS: atom_id res chain seq x y z
N MET A 1 -21.59 -16.89 -16.93
CA MET A 1 -20.33 -16.19 -16.57
C MET A 1 -20.74 -14.85 -15.98
N ALA A 2 -20.27 -14.49 -14.80
CA ALA A 2 -20.53 -13.14 -14.28
C ALA A 2 -19.80 -12.14 -15.19
N GLU A 3 -20.52 -11.10 -15.60
CA GLU A 3 -19.97 -10.02 -16.41
C GLU A 3 -18.80 -9.39 -15.64
N ARG A 4 -17.67 -9.24 -16.28
CA ARG A 4 -16.49 -8.65 -15.65
C ARG A 4 -16.73 -7.15 -15.49
N ILE A 5 -16.77 -6.67 -14.25
CA ILE A 5 -16.94 -5.26 -13.96
C ILE A 5 -15.73 -4.51 -14.52
N ASP A 6 -15.98 -3.48 -15.32
CA ASP A 6 -14.96 -2.53 -15.75
C ASP A 6 -14.73 -1.52 -14.61
N HIS A 7 -13.64 -1.74 -13.86
CA HIS A 7 -13.31 -0.92 -12.68
C HIS A 7 -12.79 0.48 -13.04
N MET A 8 -12.58 0.75 -14.32
CA MET A 8 -12.19 2.08 -14.81
C MET A 8 -13.40 2.97 -15.12
N LYS A 9 -14.61 2.43 -14.96
CA LYS A 9 -15.86 3.18 -15.18
C LYS A 9 -16.58 3.39 -13.85
N TYR A 10 -17.12 4.61 -13.70
CA TYR A 10 -18.01 4.90 -12.59
C TYR A 10 -19.26 4.02 -12.67
N LEU A 11 -19.65 3.46 -11.53
CA LEU A 11 -20.92 2.76 -11.42
C LEU A 11 -22.09 3.77 -11.37
N PRO A 12 -23.32 3.35 -11.69
CA PRO A 12 -24.49 4.19 -11.47
C PRO A 12 -24.51 4.72 -10.03
N ASP A 13 -24.89 5.97 -9.87
CA ASP A 13 -25.00 6.69 -8.58
C ASP A 13 -23.65 7.00 -7.87
N MET A 14 -22.52 6.73 -8.50
CA MET A 14 -21.23 7.22 -7.99
C MET A 14 -21.02 8.68 -8.37
N GLU A 15 -20.45 9.46 -7.44
CA GLU A 15 -19.98 10.81 -7.74
C GLU A 15 -18.82 10.74 -8.77
N VAL A 16 -18.98 11.43 -9.87
CA VAL A 16 -17.94 11.55 -10.89
C VAL A 16 -17.01 12.69 -10.51
N ILE A 17 -15.75 12.36 -10.26
CA ILE A 17 -14.70 13.35 -9.99
C ILE A 17 -14.11 13.78 -11.32
N ASP A 18 -14.36 15.04 -11.71
CA ASP A 18 -13.77 15.65 -12.91
C ASP A 18 -12.29 15.99 -12.61
N SER A 19 -11.40 15.10 -13.00
CA SER A 19 -9.97 15.21 -12.74
C SER A 19 -9.17 14.54 -13.86
N ASP A 20 -8.09 15.19 -14.29
CA ASP A 20 -7.11 14.65 -15.26
C ASP A 20 -6.08 13.71 -14.61
N MET A 21 -6.17 13.47 -13.31
CA MET A 21 -5.16 12.73 -12.55
C MET A 21 -4.95 11.32 -13.09
N LEU A 22 -6.04 10.60 -13.39
CA LEU A 22 -5.97 9.25 -13.92
C LEU A 22 -5.26 9.22 -15.28
N ASP A 23 -5.64 10.13 -16.18
CA ASP A 23 -5.05 10.20 -17.53
C ASP A 23 -3.57 10.54 -17.46
N ARG A 24 -3.18 11.44 -16.56
CA ARG A 24 -1.77 11.77 -16.30
C ARG A 24 -1.00 10.56 -15.74
N VAL A 25 -1.54 9.85 -14.76
CA VAL A 25 -0.90 8.65 -14.20
C VAL A 25 -0.73 7.57 -15.26
N VAL A 26 -1.77 7.29 -16.05
CA VAL A 26 -1.71 6.28 -17.12
C VAL A 26 -0.70 6.69 -18.18
N SER A 27 -0.72 7.95 -18.63
CA SER A 27 0.24 8.47 -19.61
C SER A 27 1.69 8.36 -19.13
N GLU A 28 1.94 8.67 -17.87
CA GLU A 28 3.27 8.54 -17.26
C GLU A 28 3.71 7.08 -17.11
N MET A 29 2.78 6.18 -16.82
CA MET A 29 3.06 4.74 -16.74
C MET A 29 3.39 4.17 -18.12
N ASP A 30 2.64 4.54 -19.15
CA ASP A 30 2.84 4.07 -20.53
C ASP A 30 4.15 4.61 -21.14
N ALA A 31 4.55 5.81 -20.75
CA ALA A 31 5.79 6.45 -21.19
C ALA A 31 7.03 5.98 -20.42
N TYR A 32 6.85 5.25 -19.29
CA TYR A 32 7.96 4.84 -18.45
C TYR A 32 8.69 3.62 -19.03
N ASP A 33 9.95 3.84 -19.42
CA ASP A 33 10.88 2.75 -19.75
C ASP A 33 12.08 2.81 -18.79
N TYR A 34 12.16 1.85 -17.87
CA TYR A 34 13.23 1.74 -16.88
C TYR A 34 14.62 1.48 -17.48
N ASN A 35 14.71 1.04 -18.74
CA ASN A 35 15.99 0.80 -19.42
C ASN A 35 16.61 2.09 -19.99
N THR A 36 15.89 3.19 -19.98
CA THR A 36 16.41 4.47 -20.53
C THR A 36 17.32 5.21 -19.57
N TYR A 37 17.34 4.80 -18.28
CA TYR A 37 18.18 5.44 -17.26
C TYR A 37 19.61 4.91 -17.29
N SER A 38 20.55 5.82 -17.04
CA SER A 38 21.98 5.55 -16.96
C SER A 38 22.51 5.67 -15.55
N GLU A 39 23.73 5.20 -15.30
CA GLU A 39 24.44 5.41 -14.03
C GLU A 39 24.61 6.90 -13.71
N ALA A 40 24.72 7.77 -14.73
CA ALA A 40 24.80 9.21 -14.54
C ALA A 40 23.50 9.80 -13.95
N ASP A 41 22.35 9.29 -14.38
CA ASP A 41 21.05 9.69 -13.83
C ASP A 41 20.91 9.24 -12.38
N VAL A 42 21.36 8.03 -12.06
CA VAL A 42 21.38 7.52 -10.67
C VAL A 42 22.30 8.36 -9.79
N ARG A 43 23.48 8.72 -10.29
CA ARG A 43 24.43 9.56 -9.57
C ARG A 43 23.83 10.96 -9.32
N ALA A 44 23.25 11.58 -10.33
CA ALA A 44 22.55 12.85 -10.20
C ALA A 44 21.42 12.80 -9.16
N ALA A 45 20.64 11.71 -9.16
CA ALA A 45 19.59 11.48 -8.17
C ALA A 45 20.16 11.33 -6.75
N LEU A 46 21.29 10.65 -6.57
CA LEU A 46 21.94 10.50 -5.27
C LEU A 46 22.53 11.82 -4.75
N ASP A 47 22.95 12.72 -5.63
CA ASP A 47 23.51 14.03 -5.28
C ASP A 47 22.45 15.11 -5.04
N ALA A 48 21.19 14.88 -5.48
CA ALA A 48 20.10 15.85 -5.35
C ALA A 48 19.61 15.97 -3.90
N ASP A 49 19.42 17.17 -3.39
CA ASP A 49 18.85 17.40 -2.04
C ASP A 49 17.39 16.96 -1.94
N VAL A 50 16.62 17.20 -3.00
CA VAL A 50 15.20 16.83 -3.12
C VAL A 50 15.01 16.05 -4.39
N LEU A 51 14.47 14.84 -4.27
CA LEU A 51 14.21 13.98 -5.40
C LEU A 51 12.95 14.40 -6.16
N SER A 52 13.09 14.54 -7.49
CA SER A 52 11.95 14.59 -8.40
C SER A 52 11.41 13.19 -8.69
N PRO A 53 10.21 13.05 -9.28
CA PRO A 53 9.73 11.76 -9.78
C PRO A 53 10.68 11.10 -10.79
N HIS A 54 11.38 11.89 -11.61
CA HIS A 54 12.38 11.38 -12.55
C HIS A 54 13.58 10.77 -11.81
N ASP A 55 14.10 11.45 -10.80
CA ASP A 55 15.23 10.96 -9.99
C ASP A 55 14.85 9.67 -9.25
N PHE A 56 13.63 9.62 -8.70
CA PHE A 56 13.12 8.41 -8.05
C PHE A 56 13.03 7.23 -9.02
N ARG A 57 12.58 7.46 -10.26
CA ARG A 57 12.55 6.42 -11.30
C ARG A 57 13.95 5.92 -11.67
N ALA A 58 14.95 6.82 -11.74
CA ALA A 58 16.34 6.43 -11.96
C ALA A 58 16.85 5.49 -10.86
N LEU A 59 16.54 5.77 -9.59
CA LEU A 59 16.90 4.93 -8.46
C LEU A 59 16.20 3.56 -8.45
N LEU A 60 15.08 3.41 -9.16
CA LEU A 60 14.35 2.14 -9.33
C LEU A 60 14.75 1.38 -10.62
N SER A 61 15.60 1.97 -11.45
CA SER A 61 16.03 1.38 -12.71
C SER A 61 17.14 0.33 -12.52
N PRO A 62 17.39 -0.56 -13.50
CA PRO A 62 18.53 -1.48 -13.46
C PRO A 62 19.88 -0.78 -13.35
N ALA A 63 20.01 0.46 -13.84
CA ALA A 63 21.22 1.26 -13.70
C ALA A 63 21.60 1.57 -12.25
N ALA A 64 20.65 1.43 -11.31
CA ALA A 64 20.87 1.66 -9.89
C ALA A 64 21.51 0.47 -9.16
N GLU A 65 21.60 -0.72 -9.78
CA GLU A 65 22.13 -1.93 -9.14
C GLU A 65 23.53 -1.73 -8.54
N PRO A 66 24.50 -1.08 -9.20
CA PRO A 66 25.82 -0.83 -8.62
C PRO A 66 25.82 0.13 -7.43
N PHE A 67 24.73 0.89 -7.23
CA PHE A 67 24.62 1.94 -6.22
C PHE A 67 23.71 1.56 -5.03
N ILE A 68 23.29 0.30 -4.93
CA ILE A 68 22.33 -0.14 -3.90
C ILE A 68 22.78 0.24 -2.49
N GLU A 69 24.07 0.11 -2.18
CA GLU A 69 24.62 0.44 -0.87
C GLU A 69 24.53 1.96 -0.60
N GLU A 70 24.88 2.79 -1.58
CA GLU A 70 24.78 4.26 -1.45
C GLU A 70 23.33 4.71 -1.28
N ILE A 71 22.42 4.09 -2.03
CA ILE A 71 20.95 4.32 -1.90
C ILE A 71 20.48 3.95 -0.49
N ALA A 72 20.90 2.80 0.03
CA ALA A 72 20.54 2.35 1.37
C ALA A 72 21.06 3.29 2.46
N GLN A 73 22.31 3.76 2.34
CA GLN A 73 22.88 4.71 3.28
C GLN A 73 22.17 6.05 3.26
N ARG A 74 21.81 6.55 2.08
CA ARG A 74 21.01 7.75 1.95
C ARG A 74 19.61 7.59 2.55
N ALA A 75 18.93 6.49 2.24
CA ALA A 75 17.61 6.16 2.81
C ALA A 75 17.68 6.09 4.35
N GLN A 76 18.74 5.50 4.91
CA GLN A 76 18.97 5.48 6.36
C GLN A 76 19.13 6.89 6.94
N THR A 77 19.85 7.74 6.24
CA THR A 77 20.07 9.15 6.67
C THR A 77 18.74 9.92 6.68
N GLU A 78 17.94 9.80 5.63
CA GLU A 78 16.62 10.43 5.55
C GLU A 78 15.66 9.86 6.60
N THR A 79 15.67 8.55 6.81
CA THR A 79 14.87 7.92 7.86
C THR A 79 15.20 8.46 9.24
N ARG A 80 16.48 8.57 9.58
CA ARG A 80 16.92 9.10 10.88
C ARG A 80 16.58 10.58 11.05
N LYS A 81 16.67 11.36 9.97
CA LYS A 81 16.32 12.77 9.95
C LYS A 81 14.83 13.02 10.23
N HIS A 82 13.96 12.19 9.69
CA HIS A 82 12.51 12.37 9.77
C HIS A 82 11.84 11.59 10.90
N PHE A 83 12.36 10.42 11.28
CA PHE A 83 11.75 9.50 12.24
C PHE A 83 12.65 9.22 13.46
N GLY A 84 13.90 9.68 13.45
CA GLY A 84 14.85 9.40 14.53
C GLY A 84 15.24 7.91 14.56
N ASN A 85 15.46 7.40 15.77
CA ASN A 85 15.81 6.00 16.01
C ASN A 85 14.61 5.15 16.51
N SER A 86 13.42 5.73 16.50
CA SER A 86 12.22 5.05 16.97
C SER A 86 11.64 4.17 15.87
N VAL A 87 11.29 2.95 16.21
CA VAL A 87 10.58 2.02 15.35
C VAL A 87 9.26 1.68 16.02
N MET A 88 8.15 2.01 15.35
CA MET A 88 6.82 1.64 15.80
C MET A 88 6.52 0.22 15.31
N MET A 89 6.26 -0.67 16.27
CA MET A 89 5.94 -2.06 15.98
C MET A 89 4.48 -2.33 16.29
N PHE A 90 3.77 -2.86 15.31
CA PHE A 90 2.36 -3.22 15.44
C PHE A 90 2.09 -4.58 14.78
N THR A 91 0.95 -5.17 15.11
CA THR A 91 0.44 -6.36 14.43
C THR A 91 -0.98 -6.11 13.90
N PRO A 92 -1.34 -6.65 12.72
CA PRO A 92 -2.72 -6.59 12.26
C PRO A 92 -3.60 -7.61 12.98
N VAL A 93 -4.83 -7.20 13.28
CA VAL A 93 -5.90 -8.07 13.80
C VAL A 93 -7.11 -7.94 12.88
N TYR A 94 -7.54 -9.06 12.31
CA TYR A 94 -8.71 -9.14 11.46
C TYR A 94 -9.92 -9.57 12.31
N ILE A 95 -10.78 -8.62 12.66
CA ILE A 95 -11.98 -8.90 13.46
C ILE A 95 -13.05 -9.61 12.63
N ALA A 96 -13.22 -9.20 11.36
CA ALA A 96 -14.16 -9.82 10.44
C ALA A 96 -13.70 -9.66 9.00
N ASN A 97 -14.03 -10.63 8.14
CA ASN A 97 -13.76 -10.56 6.72
C ASN A 97 -15.02 -10.61 5.84
N TYR A 98 -16.20 -10.39 6.44
CA TYR A 98 -17.42 -10.16 5.68
C TYR A 98 -17.38 -8.77 5.06
N CYS A 99 -17.56 -8.67 3.74
CA CYS A 99 -17.55 -7.42 3.01
C CYS A 99 -18.58 -7.44 1.90
N GLU A 100 -19.26 -6.33 1.67
CA GLU A 100 -20.25 -6.12 0.60
C GLU A 100 -19.64 -5.36 -0.59
N ASN A 101 -18.39 -4.90 -0.49
CA ASN A 101 -17.70 -4.12 -1.50
C ASN A 101 -16.99 -4.98 -2.55
N TYR A 102 -16.69 -4.36 -3.72
CA TYR A 102 -16.09 -5.03 -4.89
C TYR A 102 -14.63 -4.63 -5.12
N CYS A 103 -13.93 -4.10 -4.11
CA CYS A 103 -12.54 -3.62 -4.28
C CYS A 103 -11.67 -4.69 -4.95
N ILE A 104 -11.15 -4.38 -6.14
CA ILE A 104 -10.47 -5.38 -7.00
C ILE A 104 -9.18 -5.94 -6.42
N TYR A 105 -8.52 -5.17 -5.56
CA TYR A 105 -7.27 -5.53 -4.91
C TYR A 105 -7.47 -6.25 -3.57
N CYS A 106 -8.70 -6.28 -3.03
CA CYS A 106 -8.96 -6.74 -1.68
C CYS A 106 -9.39 -8.20 -1.66
N GLY A 107 -8.71 -9.03 -0.85
CA GLY A 107 -9.09 -10.43 -0.65
C GLY A 107 -10.49 -10.60 -0.06
N PHE A 108 -11.02 -9.59 0.64
CA PHE A 108 -12.36 -9.59 1.24
C PHE A 108 -13.47 -9.19 0.25
N ASN A 109 -13.15 -8.86 -0.98
CA ASN A 109 -14.11 -8.58 -2.03
C ASN A 109 -15.28 -9.56 -2.00
N CYS A 110 -16.53 -9.05 -2.13
CA CYS A 110 -17.74 -9.86 -1.99
C CYS A 110 -17.86 -11.01 -3.01
N HIS A 111 -17.19 -10.89 -4.17
CA HIS A 111 -17.16 -11.94 -5.20
C HIS A 111 -16.12 -13.03 -4.94
N ASN A 112 -15.19 -12.82 -4.02
CA ASN A 112 -14.19 -13.82 -3.69
C ASN A 112 -14.80 -14.94 -2.84
N LYS A 113 -14.59 -16.17 -3.29
CA LYS A 113 -15.03 -17.39 -2.59
C LYS A 113 -14.02 -17.77 -1.51
N ILE A 114 -14.01 -17.03 -0.42
CA ILE A 114 -13.15 -17.27 0.74
C ILE A 114 -13.99 -17.72 1.94
N ARG A 115 -13.35 -18.40 2.89
CA ARG A 115 -13.97 -18.66 4.20
C ARG A 115 -14.21 -17.33 4.91
N ARG A 116 -15.45 -17.05 5.25
CA ARG A 116 -15.85 -15.85 6.00
C ARG A 116 -15.93 -16.17 7.48
N ALA A 117 -15.41 -15.26 8.29
CA ALA A 117 -15.43 -15.36 9.75
C ALA A 117 -15.63 -13.96 10.37
N LYS A 118 -16.11 -13.95 11.60
CA LYS A 118 -16.20 -12.79 12.46
C LYS A 118 -15.91 -13.27 13.88
N LEU A 119 -15.05 -12.57 14.58
CA LEU A 119 -14.77 -12.81 15.99
C LEU A 119 -15.92 -12.25 16.85
N ASN A 120 -16.28 -12.95 17.89
CA ASN A 120 -17.11 -12.43 18.97
C ASN A 120 -16.25 -11.64 19.97
N MET A 121 -16.89 -10.99 20.96
CA MET A 121 -16.15 -10.14 21.91
C MET A 121 -15.16 -10.91 22.79
N GLU A 122 -15.48 -12.15 23.15
CA GLU A 122 -14.58 -12.99 23.95
C GLU A 122 -13.34 -13.40 23.15
N GLU A 123 -13.53 -13.72 21.85
CA GLU A 123 -12.43 -14.02 20.93
C GLU A 123 -11.55 -12.80 20.68
N VAL A 124 -12.14 -11.60 20.53
CA VAL A 124 -11.39 -10.34 20.38
C VAL A 124 -10.57 -10.07 21.63
N GLU A 125 -11.16 -10.21 22.82
CA GLU A 125 -10.46 -9.99 24.09
C GLU A 125 -9.31 -11.00 24.28
N HIS A 126 -9.54 -12.25 23.91
CA HIS A 126 -8.50 -13.28 23.94
C HIS A 126 -7.34 -12.93 23.02
N GLU A 127 -7.59 -12.58 21.74
CA GLU A 127 -6.55 -12.21 20.78
C GLU A 127 -5.74 -11.00 21.27
N PHE A 128 -6.41 -9.96 21.76
CA PHE A 128 -5.70 -8.78 22.29
C PHE A 128 -4.88 -9.09 23.54
N SER A 129 -5.36 -9.98 24.38
CA SER A 129 -4.62 -10.44 25.56
C SER A 129 -3.34 -11.19 25.16
N GLU A 130 -3.41 -12.04 24.14
CA GLU A 130 -2.24 -12.75 23.61
C GLU A 130 -1.24 -11.78 22.96
N ILE A 131 -1.72 -10.79 22.21
CA ILE A 131 -0.86 -9.76 21.62
C ILE A 131 -0.17 -8.94 22.73
N ALA A 132 -0.90 -8.53 23.74
CA ALA A 132 -0.34 -7.76 24.85
C ALA A 132 0.81 -8.49 25.58
N LYS A 133 0.74 -9.82 25.68
CA LYS A 133 1.83 -10.65 26.24
C LYS A 133 3.11 -10.59 25.43
N THR A 134 3.05 -10.25 24.13
CA THR A 134 4.24 -10.10 23.29
C THR A 134 5.00 -8.79 23.54
N GLY A 135 4.41 -7.85 24.28
CA GLY A 135 4.96 -6.51 24.51
C GLY A 135 4.67 -5.49 23.41
N LEU A 136 3.94 -5.87 22.35
CA LEU A 136 3.47 -4.93 21.34
C LEU A 136 2.47 -3.96 21.95
N GLN A 137 2.61 -2.67 21.63
CA GLN A 137 1.78 -1.60 22.19
C GLN A 137 0.72 -1.11 21.20
N GLU A 138 0.83 -1.53 19.95
CA GLU A 138 -0.06 -1.08 18.87
C GLU A 138 -0.61 -2.25 18.08
N VAL A 139 -1.89 -2.14 17.71
CA VAL A 139 -2.56 -3.07 16.81
C VAL A 139 -3.25 -2.31 15.67
N LEU A 140 -3.18 -2.86 14.48
CA LEU A 140 -3.95 -2.38 13.34
C LEU A 140 -5.21 -3.23 13.20
N ILE A 141 -6.36 -2.66 13.55
CA ILE A 141 -7.63 -3.36 13.46
C ILE A 141 -8.14 -3.28 12.02
N LEU A 142 -8.42 -4.43 11.44
CA LEU A 142 -8.90 -4.57 10.07
C LEU A 142 -10.22 -5.34 10.03
N THR A 143 -11.15 -4.85 9.21
CA THR A 143 -12.44 -5.51 8.99
C THR A 143 -12.92 -5.29 7.57
N GLY A 144 -13.79 -6.15 7.09
CA GLY A 144 -14.63 -5.87 5.94
C GLY A 144 -15.80 -4.96 6.34
N GLU A 145 -16.48 -4.39 5.37
CA GLU A 145 -17.68 -3.57 5.58
C GLU A 145 -18.93 -4.37 5.24
N SER A 146 -19.83 -4.55 6.22
CA SER A 146 -21.10 -5.23 6.03
C SER A 146 -22.18 -4.64 6.93
N ARG A 147 -23.27 -4.17 6.33
CA ARG A 147 -24.43 -3.63 7.07
C ARG A 147 -25.11 -4.66 7.97
N ARG A 148 -25.09 -5.92 7.58
CA ARG A 148 -25.78 -7.01 8.29
C ARG A 148 -24.93 -7.73 9.31
N ARG A 149 -23.62 -7.53 9.28
CA ARG A 149 -22.65 -8.27 10.09
C ARG A 149 -21.58 -7.36 10.68
N CYS A 150 -21.97 -6.10 10.97
CA CYS A 150 -21.10 -5.17 11.72
C CYS A 150 -20.75 -5.72 13.09
N VAL A 151 -19.57 -5.34 13.57
CA VAL A 151 -19.10 -5.65 14.93
C VAL A 151 -19.90 -4.86 15.93
#